data_87e1f823f9bde9063fc59aa2b9b4652e
#
_entry.id   87e1f823f9bde9063fc59aa2b9b4652e
#
_cell.length_a   1.000
_cell.length_b   1.000
_cell.length_c   1.000
_cell.angle_alpha   90.00
_cell.angle_beta   90.00
_cell.angle_gamma   90.00
#
_symmetry.space_group_name_H-M   'P 1'
#
loop_
_entity.id
_entity.type
_entity.pdbx_description
1 polymer ?
#
loop_
_entity_poly.entity_id
_entity_poly.type
_entity_poly.pdbx_seq_one_letter_code
_entity_poly.pdbx_strand_id
1 'polypeptide(L)'
;MDIFMGIATADGGEGLRMLLGMAGTKRTHALMDAMLTMSGEAKSAAFLQGLWAQVSIYRGTMLSFLKNYDVILCPVNALPALEHGTSFNPGIVPAFSYTIAHNLTGWPGAVVRCGARSEGLPVGVQAVARPWREDVALAVGNHLEAALGGYQRPPLTA
;
A
#
# COMPACT_ATOMS: atom_id res chain seq x y z
N MET A 1 -8.40 -6.69 -1.78
CA MET A 1 -8.53 -6.31 -0.34
C MET A 1 -8.58 -7.54 0.54
N ASP A 2 -9.46 -8.48 0.30
CA ASP A 2 -9.72 -9.66 1.16
C ASP A 2 -8.50 -10.56 1.39
N ILE A 3 -7.71 -10.83 0.34
CA ILE A 3 -6.46 -11.59 0.46
C ILE A 3 -5.48 -10.91 1.42
N PHE A 4 -5.29 -9.60 1.25
CA PHE A 4 -4.37 -8.81 2.09
C PHE A 4 -4.81 -8.82 3.55
N MET A 5 -6.08 -8.47 3.80
CA MET A 5 -6.64 -8.46 5.15
C MET A 5 -6.63 -9.87 5.78
N GLY A 6 -6.97 -10.89 4.98
CA GLY A 6 -6.94 -12.27 5.46
C GLY A 6 -5.55 -12.73 5.90
N ILE A 7 -4.49 -12.33 5.19
CA ILE A 7 -3.10 -12.62 5.57
C ILE A 7 -2.70 -11.79 6.80
N ALA A 8 -2.99 -10.49 6.79
CA ALA A 8 -2.58 -9.57 7.85
C ALA A 8 -3.20 -9.89 9.22
N THR A 9 -4.35 -10.58 9.23
CA THR A 9 -5.08 -10.93 10.46
C THR A 9 -5.09 -12.44 10.75
N ALA A 10 -4.38 -13.24 9.95
CA ALA A 10 -4.45 -14.70 10.01
C ALA A 10 -4.03 -15.28 11.36
N ASP A 11 -3.10 -14.66 12.05
CA ASP A 11 -2.58 -15.09 13.36
C ASP A 11 -3.38 -14.52 14.56
N GLY A 12 -4.49 -13.86 14.32
CA GLY A 12 -5.25 -13.19 15.38
C GLY A 12 -4.54 -11.97 15.98
N GLY A 13 -3.49 -11.45 15.31
CA GLY A 13 -2.69 -10.31 15.76
C GLY A 13 -1.58 -10.67 16.75
N GLU A 14 -1.32 -11.95 16.98
CA GLU A 14 -0.29 -12.41 17.94
C GLU A 14 1.11 -11.99 17.54
N GLY A 15 1.48 -12.09 16.27
CA GLY A 15 2.78 -11.63 15.77
C GLY A 15 3.02 -10.14 16.03
N LEU A 16 1.99 -9.33 15.80
CA LEU A 16 2.09 -7.90 16.08
C LEU A 16 2.22 -7.61 17.59
N ARG A 17 1.43 -8.30 18.45
CA ARG A 17 1.56 -8.17 19.91
C ARG A 17 2.95 -8.56 20.38
N MET A 18 3.51 -9.63 19.83
CA MET A 18 4.87 -10.07 20.16
C MET A 18 5.90 -9.00 19.78
N LEU A 19 5.82 -8.44 18.57
CA LEU A 19 6.74 -7.38 18.11
C LEU A 19 6.65 -6.12 18.98
N LEU A 20 5.44 -5.69 19.33
CA LEU A 20 5.23 -4.56 20.24
C LEU A 20 5.82 -4.82 21.63
N GLY A 21 5.67 -6.04 22.14
CA GLY A 21 6.27 -6.47 23.40
C GLY A 21 7.79 -6.47 23.35
N MET A 22 8.40 -7.01 22.31
CA MET A 22 9.86 -7.01 22.11
C MET A 22 10.42 -5.59 21.99
N ALA A 23 9.68 -4.66 21.37
CA ALA A 23 10.04 -3.26 21.26
C ALA A 23 9.81 -2.46 22.57
N GLY A 24 9.24 -3.07 23.61
CA GLY A 24 8.90 -2.39 24.86
C GLY A 24 7.81 -1.33 24.70
N THR A 25 6.98 -1.41 23.65
CA THR A 25 5.93 -0.44 23.35
C THR A 25 4.82 -0.53 24.40
N LYS A 26 4.63 0.57 25.14
CA LYS A 26 3.60 0.66 26.21
C LYS A 26 2.29 1.33 25.75
N ARG A 27 2.33 2.06 24.65
CA ARG A 27 1.15 2.77 24.10
C ARG A 27 1.16 2.65 22.59
N THR A 28 0.06 2.27 22.04
CA THR A 28 -0.18 2.20 20.59
C THR A 28 -1.12 3.34 20.16
N HIS A 29 -1.16 3.62 18.89
CA HIS A 29 -2.15 4.51 18.32
C HIS A 29 -3.51 3.79 18.25
N ALA A 30 -4.62 4.49 18.45
CA ALA A 30 -5.98 3.92 18.46
C ALA A 30 -6.28 3.05 17.22
N LEU A 31 -5.68 3.40 16.08
CA LEU A 31 -5.74 2.64 14.85
C LEU A 31 -5.14 1.23 14.97
N MET A 32 -3.99 1.13 15.63
CA MET A 32 -3.33 -0.16 15.89
C MET A 32 -4.18 -1.01 16.83
N ASP A 33 -4.76 -0.39 17.85
CA ASP A 33 -5.66 -1.08 18.78
C ASP A 33 -6.91 -1.62 18.08
N ALA A 34 -7.46 -0.83 17.15
CA ALA A 34 -8.57 -1.25 16.31
C ALA A 34 -8.19 -2.43 15.40
N MET A 35 -7.02 -2.40 14.75
CA MET A 35 -6.52 -3.52 13.93
C MET A 35 -6.36 -4.80 14.76
N LEU A 36 -5.77 -4.71 15.94
CA LEU A 36 -5.59 -5.85 16.84
C LEU A 36 -6.93 -6.44 17.30
N THR A 37 -7.93 -5.57 17.54
CA THR A 37 -9.28 -6.01 17.88
C THR A 37 -9.98 -6.68 16.70
N MET A 38 -9.83 -6.13 15.49
CA MET A 38 -10.42 -6.68 14.27
C MET A 38 -9.78 -8.00 13.83
N SER A 39 -8.55 -8.31 14.26
CA SER A 39 -7.86 -9.54 13.88
C SER A 39 -8.62 -10.80 14.34
N GLY A 40 -9.33 -10.72 15.47
CA GLY A 40 -10.15 -11.81 15.99
C GLY A 40 -9.31 -13.04 16.39
N GLU A 41 -9.84 -14.24 16.13
CA GLU A 41 -9.14 -15.49 16.41
C GLU A 41 -8.19 -15.90 15.29
N ALA A 42 -7.09 -16.56 15.65
CA ALA A 42 -6.15 -17.12 14.69
C ALA A 42 -6.82 -18.12 13.75
N LYS A 43 -6.50 -18.06 12.49
CA LYS A 43 -7.03 -18.92 11.44
C LYS A 43 -6.18 -20.18 11.30
N SER A 44 -6.74 -21.22 10.67
CA SER A 44 -6.00 -22.46 10.43
C SER A 44 -4.85 -22.26 9.43
N ALA A 45 -3.83 -23.09 9.52
CA ALA A 45 -2.74 -23.12 8.54
C ALA A 45 -3.26 -23.39 7.11
N ALA A 46 -4.28 -24.22 6.96
CA ALA A 46 -4.91 -24.51 5.66
C ALA A 46 -5.56 -23.26 5.07
N PHE A 47 -6.22 -22.43 5.87
CA PHE A 47 -6.78 -21.16 5.44
C PHE A 47 -5.65 -20.24 4.92
N LEU A 48 -4.58 -20.08 5.67
CA LEU A 48 -3.44 -19.25 5.29
C LEU A 48 -2.76 -19.76 4.01
N GLN A 49 -2.59 -21.06 3.86
CA GLN A 49 -2.06 -21.65 2.62
C GLN A 49 -2.96 -21.37 1.41
N GLY A 50 -4.27 -21.39 1.58
CA GLY A 50 -5.23 -21.01 0.53
C GLY A 50 -5.06 -19.56 0.09
N LEU A 51 -4.82 -18.64 1.02
CA LEU A 51 -4.53 -17.24 0.70
C LEU A 51 -3.20 -17.08 -0.06
N TRP A 52 -2.14 -17.77 0.36
CA TRP A 52 -0.86 -17.74 -0.35
C TRP A 52 -0.94 -18.31 -1.78
N ALA A 53 -1.75 -19.35 -1.99
CA ALA A 53 -2.05 -19.85 -3.33
C ALA A 53 -2.73 -18.75 -4.19
N GLN A 54 -3.70 -18.01 -3.64
CA GLN A 54 -4.33 -16.90 -4.32
C GLN A 54 -3.35 -15.75 -4.64
N VAL A 55 -2.43 -15.42 -3.72
CA VAL A 55 -1.35 -14.46 -3.99
C VAL A 55 -0.49 -14.92 -5.17
N SER A 56 -0.16 -16.21 -5.22
CA SER A 56 0.66 -16.77 -6.31
C SER A 56 -0.03 -16.67 -7.67
N ILE A 57 -1.34 -16.97 -7.71
CA ILE A 57 -2.18 -16.81 -8.92
C ILE A 57 -2.24 -15.34 -9.31
N TYR A 58 -2.48 -14.45 -8.36
CA TYR A 58 -2.54 -13.01 -8.61
C TYR A 58 -1.22 -12.49 -9.19
N ARG A 59 -0.08 -12.85 -8.61
CA ARG A 59 1.26 -12.48 -9.12
C ARG A 59 1.48 -12.98 -10.55
N GLY A 60 1.11 -14.23 -10.83
CA GLY A 60 1.20 -14.81 -12.18
C GLY A 60 0.35 -14.07 -13.20
N THR A 61 -0.87 -13.69 -12.84
CA THR A 61 -1.76 -12.89 -13.70
C THR A 61 -1.18 -11.51 -13.98
N MET A 62 -0.69 -10.82 -12.95
CA MET A 62 -0.07 -9.50 -13.08
C MET A 62 1.21 -9.56 -13.92
N LEU A 63 2.06 -10.59 -13.76
CA LEU A 63 3.23 -10.80 -14.62
C LEU A 63 2.84 -11.04 -16.09
N SER A 64 1.78 -11.79 -16.32
CA SER A 64 1.27 -12.02 -17.68
C SER A 64 0.77 -10.74 -18.32
N PHE A 65 0.11 -9.87 -17.57
CA PHE A 65 -0.28 -8.54 -18.05
C PHE A 65 0.94 -7.70 -18.44
N LEU A 66 1.98 -7.67 -17.60
CA LEU A 66 3.20 -6.90 -17.85
C LEU A 66 4.12 -7.49 -18.93
N LYS A 67 3.77 -8.60 -19.61
CA LYS A 67 4.58 -9.08 -20.75
C LYS A 67 4.70 -8.04 -21.86
N ASN A 68 3.70 -7.21 -22.03
CA ASN A 68 3.61 -6.22 -23.10
C ASN A 68 3.84 -4.76 -22.61
N TYR A 69 4.14 -4.57 -21.33
CA TYR A 69 4.30 -3.25 -20.73
C TYR A 69 5.51 -3.25 -19.80
N ASP A 70 6.18 -2.11 -19.68
CA ASP A 70 7.35 -1.95 -18.81
C ASP A 70 6.94 -1.56 -17.39
N VAL A 71 5.88 -0.74 -17.27
CA VAL A 71 5.36 -0.25 -16.00
C VAL A 71 3.84 -0.16 -16.00
N ILE A 72 3.28 -0.16 -14.80
CA ILE A 72 1.89 0.24 -14.53
C ILE A 72 1.94 1.64 -13.92
N LEU A 73 1.27 2.60 -14.55
CA LEU A 73 1.05 3.92 -13.99
C LEU A 73 -0.35 3.96 -13.37
N CYS A 74 -0.43 4.31 -12.10
CA CYS A 74 -1.72 4.45 -11.42
C CYS A 74 -1.62 5.47 -10.27
N PRO A 75 -2.75 5.94 -9.73
CA PRO A 75 -2.76 6.73 -8.51
C PRO A 75 -2.12 5.96 -7.34
N VAL A 76 -1.55 6.68 -6.38
CA VAL A 76 -1.08 6.07 -5.11
C VAL A 76 -2.28 5.67 -4.26
N ASN A 77 -3.29 6.51 -4.24
CA ASN A 77 -4.55 6.30 -3.53
C ASN A 77 -5.69 6.86 -4.39
N ALA A 78 -6.90 6.31 -4.27
CA ALA A 78 -8.07 6.84 -4.98
C ALA A 78 -8.55 8.18 -4.44
N LEU A 79 -8.13 8.56 -3.23
CA LEU A 79 -8.45 9.81 -2.57
C LEU A 79 -7.17 10.63 -2.31
N PRO A 80 -7.27 11.95 -2.18
CA PRO A 80 -6.15 12.79 -1.71
C PRO A 80 -5.84 12.49 -0.23
N ALA A 81 -4.96 13.30 0.37
CA ALA A 81 -4.68 13.21 1.79
C ALA A 81 -5.98 13.23 2.60
N LEU A 82 -6.09 12.29 3.53
CA LEU A 82 -7.27 12.10 4.38
C LEU A 82 -7.16 12.94 5.64
N GLU A 83 -8.31 13.31 6.19
CA GLU A 83 -8.36 13.86 7.54
C GLU A 83 -7.86 12.83 8.58
N HIS A 84 -7.19 13.31 9.61
CA HIS A 84 -6.67 12.46 10.68
C HIS A 84 -7.81 11.63 11.31
N GLY A 85 -7.56 10.34 11.52
CA GLY A 85 -8.51 9.42 12.15
C GLY A 85 -9.56 8.82 11.22
N THR A 86 -9.64 9.21 9.92
CA THR A 86 -10.69 8.73 9.02
C THR A 86 -10.30 7.51 8.18
N SER A 87 -9.03 7.13 8.15
CA SER A 87 -8.48 6.09 7.23
C SER A 87 -9.12 4.71 7.37
N PHE A 88 -9.76 4.41 8.50
CA PHE A 88 -10.48 3.14 8.74
C PHE A 88 -11.99 3.22 8.57
N ASN A 89 -12.52 4.35 8.13
CA ASN A 89 -13.93 4.42 7.76
C ASN A 89 -14.19 3.41 6.61
N PRO A 90 -15.21 2.55 6.72
CA PRO A 90 -15.46 1.50 5.73
C PRO A 90 -15.59 2.01 4.29
N GLY A 91 -16.11 3.22 4.10
CA GLY A 91 -16.20 3.88 2.80
C GLY A 91 -14.86 4.38 2.23
N ILE A 92 -13.83 4.50 3.07
CA ILE A 92 -12.49 5.02 2.70
C ILE A 92 -11.50 3.88 2.46
N VAL A 93 -11.62 2.78 3.19
CA VAL A 93 -10.70 1.63 3.08
C VAL A 93 -10.48 1.16 1.63
N PRO A 94 -11.48 1.09 0.74
CA PRO A 94 -11.27 0.70 -0.66
C PRO A 94 -10.34 1.64 -1.44
N ALA A 95 -10.17 2.89 -1.00
CA ALA A 95 -9.27 3.84 -1.67
C ALA A 95 -7.79 3.41 -1.64
N PHE A 96 -7.40 2.54 -0.69
CA PHE A 96 -6.05 1.98 -0.58
C PHE A 96 -5.79 0.80 -1.52
N SER A 97 -6.76 0.41 -2.36
CA SER A 97 -6.63 -0.74 -3.26
C SER A 97 -5.42 -0.65 -4.20
N TYR A 98 -5.06 0.54 -4.64
CA TYR A 98 -3.90 0.75 -5.52
C TYR A 98 -2.57 0.36 -4.86
N THR A 99 -2.35 0.71 -3.61
CA THR A 99 -1.14 0.33 -2.87
C THR A 99 -1.20 -1.12 -2.39
N ILE A 100 -2.35 -1.58 -1.92
CA ILE A 100 -2.54 -2.95 -1.44
C ILE A 100 -2.32 -3.98 -2.54
N ALA A 101 -2.75 -3.69 -3.78
CA ALA A 101 -2.49 -4.54 -4.93
C ALA A 101 -0.98 -4.78 -5.13
N HIS A 102 -0.17 -3.74 -4.99
CA HIS A 102 1.27 -3.83 -5.16
C HIS A 102 1.98 -4.39 -3.91
N ASN A 103 1.45 -4.19 -2.71
CA ASN A 103 1.94 -4.87 -1.51
C ASN A 103 1.81 -6.40 -1.63
N LEU A 104 0.76 -6.90 -2.28
CA LEU A 104 0.60 -8.33 -2.53
C LEU A 104 1.61 -8.86 -3.56
N THR A 105 1.99 -8.06 -4.55
CA THR A 105 2.99 -8.47 -5.55
C THR A 105 4.42 -8.35 -5.01
N GLY A 106 4.69 -7.38 -4.14
CA GLY A 106 6.04 -7.04 -3.69
C GLY A 106 6.89 -6.39 -4.78
N TRP A 107 6.26 -5.76 -5.78
CA TRP A 107 6.97 -5.17 -6.90
C TRP A 107 7.47 -3.77 -6.61
N PRO A 108 8.60 -3.35 -7.24
CA PRO A 108 9.14 -2.02 -7.05
C PRO A 108 8.22 -0.95 -7.61
N GLY A 109 8.06 0.14 -6.85
CA GLY A 109 7.27 1.29 -7.25
C GLY A 109 7.99 2.59 -6.92
N ALA A 110 7.99 3.53 -7.87
CA ALA A 110 8.43 4.89 -7.66
C ALA A 110 7.19 5.80 -7.60
N VAL A 111 7.17 6.71 -6.62
CA VAL A 111 6.07 7.67 -6.44
C VAL A 111 6.61 9.07 -6.64
N VAL A 112 5.93 9.83 -7.49
CA VAL A 112 6.25 11.24 -7.71
C VAL A 112 5.00 12.09 -7.60
N ARG A 113 5.18 13.37 -7.25
CA ARG A 113 4.10 14.34 -7.25
C ARG A 113 3.67 14.62 -8.69
N CYS A 114 2.38 14.50 -8.99
CA CYS A 114 1.84 14.78 -10.33
C CYS A 114 0.96 16.02 -10.40
N GLY A 115 0.72 16.70 -9.27
CA GLY A 115 -0.10 17.90 -9.23
C GLY A 115 -0.61 18.20 -7.83
N ALA A 116 -1.64 19.04 -7.78
CA ALA A 116 -2.40 19.32 -6.56
C ALA A 116 -3.87 19.50 -6.89
N ARG A 117 -4.74 19.26 -5.94
CA ARG A 117 -6.15 19.60 -6.02
C ARG A 117 -6.40 21.10 -5.82
N SER A 118 -7.63 21.53 -6.04
CA SER A 118 -8.06 22.93 -5.81
C SER A 118 -7.77 23.43 -4.39
N GLU A 119 -7.83 22.52 -3.41
CA GLU A 119 -7.55 22.79 -1.99
C GLU A 119 -6.04 22.81 -1.66
N GLY A 120 -5.17 22.68 -2.66
CA GLY A 120 -3.71 22.66 -2.48
C GLY A 120 -3.12 21.33 -2.04
N LEU A 121 -3.93 20.29 -1.81
CA LEU A 121 -3.46 18.97 -1.42
C LEU A 121 -2.71 18.29 -2.56
N PRO A 122 -1.46 17.80 -2.34
CA PRO A 122 -0.67 17.15 -3.38
C PRO A 122 -1.31 15.81 -3.81
N VAL A 123 -1.17 15.50 -5.09
CA VAL A 123 -1.56 14.21 -5.66
C VAL A 123 -0.32 13.53 -6.22
N GLY A 124 -0.18 12.24 -5.91
CA GLY A 124 0.92 11.40 -6.38
C GLY A 124 0.48 10.43 -7.47
N VAL A 125 1.40 10.11 -8.36
CA VAL A 125 1.33 8.99 -9.29
C VAL A 125 2.41 7.98 -8.94
N GLN A 126 2.10 6.70 -9.05
CA GLN A 126 3.10 5.64 -8.89
C GLN A 126 3.36 4.92 -10.21
N ALA A 127 4.65 4.65 -10.47
CA ALA A 127 5.13 3.82 -11.55
C ALA A 127 5.61 2.49 -10.95
N VAL A 128 4.88 1.40 -11.22
CA VAL A 128 5.19 0.07 -10.69
C VAL A 128 5.78 -0.79 -11.79
N ALA A 129 7.00 -1.29 -11.60
CA ALA A 129 7.69 -2.14 -12.56
C ALA A 129 7.61 -3.62 -12.16
N ARG A 130 8.12 -4.50 -13.04
CA ARG A 130 8.26 -5.94 -12.76
C ARG A 130 9.20 -6.18 -11.58
N PRO A 131 9.16 -7.38 -10.96
CA PRO A 131 10.11 -7.76 -9.93
C PRO A 131 11.56 -7.50 -10.37
N TRP A 132 12.36 -6.95 -9.45
CA TRP A 132 13.80 -6.68 -9.64
C TRP A 132 14.11 -5.66 -10.74
N ARG A 133 13.12 -4.83 -11.14
CA ARG A 133 13.30 -3.77 -12.13
C ARG A 133 13.08 -2.38 -11.47
N GLU A 134 13.72 -2.17 -10.34
CA GLU A 134 13.79 -0.86 -9.65
C GLU A 134 14.37 0.20 -10.58
N ASP A 135 15.32 -0.19 -11.44
CA ASP A 135 15.90 0.67 -12.46
C ASP A 135 14.85 1.28 -13.38
N VAL A 136 13.88 0.49 -13.82
CA VAL A 136 12.77 0.96 -14.69
C VAL A 136 11.81 1.84 -13.92
N ALA A 137 11.40 1.44 -12.70
CA ALA A 137 10.51 2.24 -11.87
C ALA A 137 11.10 3.63 -11.58
N LEU A 138 12.39 3.70 -11.23
CA LEU A 138 13.11 4.94 -10.96
C LEU A 138 13.31 5.79 -12.21
N ALA A 139 13.65 5.18 -13.36
CA ALA A 139 13.81 5.90 -14.63
C ALA A 139 12.50 6.58 -15.04
N VAL A 140 11.37 5.87 -14.94
CA VAL A 140 10.05 6.43 -15.23
C VAL A 140 9.66 7.48 -14.20
N GLY A 141 9.94 7.25 -12.92
CA GLY A 141 9.73 8.24 -11.85
C GLY A 141 10.48 9.54 -12.13
N ASN A 142 11.77 9.48 -12.46
CA ASN A 142 12.59 10.65 -12.81
C ASN A 142 12.03 11.41 -14.02
N HIS A 143 11.60 10.68 -15.04
CA HIS A 143 11.01 11.28 -16.24
C HIS A 143 9.70 12.01 -15.93
N LEU A 144 8.84 11.39 -15.13
CA LEU A 144 7.59 12.00 -14.66
C LEU A 144 7.85 13.22 -13.79
N GLU A 145 8.80 13.15 -12.85
CA GLU A 145 9.15 14.27 -11.98
C GLU A 145 9.62 15.47 -12.78
N ALA A 146 10.50 15.26 -13.77
CA ALA A 146 10.96 16.31 -14.65
C ALA A 146 9.81 16.95 -15.48
N ALA A 147 8.88 16.13 -15.97
CA ALA A 147 7.76 16.59 -16.79
C ALA A 147 6.66 17.30 -15.99
N LEU A 148 6.49 16.95 -14.70
CA LEU A 148 5.38 17.41 -13.85
C LEU A 148 5.77 18.52 -12.87
N GLY A 149 6.98 19.07 -12.99
CA GLY A 149 7.44 20.23 -12.21
C GLY A 149 8.11 19.88 -10.88
N GLY A 150 8.41 18.61 -10.63
CA GLY A 150 9.25 18.13 -9.54
C GLY A 150 8.68 18.29 -8.14
N TYR A 151 9.56 18.07 -7.16
CA TYR A 151 9.25 18.24 -5.75
C TYR A 151 8.91 19.71 -5.42
N GLN A 152 7.83 19.89 -4.68
CA GLN A 152 7.47 21.21 -4.12
C GLN A 152 7.42 21.09 -2.60
N ARG A 153 8.17 21.99 -1.95
CA ARG A 153 8.17 22.06 -0.49
C ARG A 153 6.77 22.43 0.02
N PRO A 154 6.20 21.67 0.97
CA PRO A 154 4.92 22.04 1.56
C PRO A 154 5.04 23.41 2.27
N PRO A 155 4.00 24.25 2.22
CA PRO A 155 3.95 25.47 3.01
C PRO A 155 3.87 25.07 4.49
N LEU A 156 5.02 25.09 5.17
CA LEU A 156 5.03 24.92 6.62
C LEU A 156 4.57 26.25 7.22
N THR A 157 3.32 26.31 7.66
CA THR A 157 2.88 27.37 8.58
C THR A 157 3.62 27.20 9.89
N ALA A 158 4.37 28.21 10.28
CA ALA A 158 5.03 28.29 11.58
C ALA A 158 3.97 28.31 12.71
#